data_8a5f80ad29a3a03566041d2826e5a321
#
_entry.id   8a5f80ad29a3a03566041d2826e5a321
#
_cell.length_a   1.000
_cell.length_b   1.000
_cell.length_c   1.000
_cell.angle_alpha   90.00
_cell.angle_beta   90.00
_cell.angle_gamma   90.00
#
_symmetry.space_group_name_H-M   'P 1'
#
loop_
_entity.id
_entity.type
_entity.pdbx_description
1 polymer ?
#
loop_
_entity_poly.entity_id
_entity_poly.type
_entity_poly.pdbx_seq_one_letter_code
_entity_poly.pdbx_strand_id
1 'polypeptide(L)' 'MITDEEFRRISVFMKQKYGIDLSQKKTIVNGRLENYIKKQGYTNFNAFMDIVEQD' A
#
# COMPACT_ATOMS: atom_id res chain seq x y z
N MET A 1 3.13 1.61 11.26
CA MET A 1 3.54 0.40 10.52
C MET A 1 2.33 -0.21 9.82
N ILE A 2 2.52 -0.66 8.60
CA ILE A 2 1.42 -1.23 7.83
C ILE A 2 1.11 -2.65 8.33
N THR A 3 -0.16 -2.91 8.62
CA THR A 3 -0.58 -4.24 9.07
C THR A 3 -0.62 -5.25 7.93
N ASP A 4 -0.72 -6.54 8.27
CA ASP A 4 -0.82 -7.59 7.25
C ASP A 4 -2.06 -7.41 6.39
N GLU A 5 -3.18 -7.00 6.98
CA GLU A 5 -4.40 -6.73 6.22
C GLU A 5 -4.23 -5.57 5.26
N GLU A 6 -3.57 -4.51 5.71
CA GLU A 6 -3.29 -3.36 4.87
C GLU A 6 -2.36 -3.71 3.73
N PHE A 7 -1.33 -4.50 4.01
CA PHE A 7 -0.42 -4.97 2.97
C PHE A 7 -1.16 -5.84 1.95
N ARG A 8 -2.06 -6.69 2.43
CA ARG A 8 -2.86 -7.54 1.54
C ARG A 8 -3.72 -6.69 0.61
N ARG A 9 -4.31 -5.63 1.14
CA ARG A 9 -5.16 -4.73 0.35
C ARG A 9 -4.39 -4.14 -0.81
N ILE A 10 -3.20 -3.59 -0.56
CA ILE A 10 -2.41 -3.01 -1.64
C ILE A 10 -1.86 -4.07 -2.59
N SER A 11 -1.52 -5.24 -2.07
CA SER A 11 -1.02 -6.34 -2.91
C SER A 11 -2.07 -6.80 -3.92
N VAL A 12 -3.31 -6.96 -3.46
CA VAL A 12 -4.42 -7.34 -4.33
C VAL A 12 -4.65 -6.26 -5.39
N PHE A 13 -4.67 -5.01 -4.97
CA PHE A 13 -4.86 -3.89 -5.87
C PHE A 13 -3.79 -3.84 -6.96
N MET A 14 -2.52 -3.95 -6.57
CA MET A 14 -1.42 -3.89 -7.52
C MET A 14 -1.42 -5.06 -8.48
N LYS A 15 -1.78 -6.23 -7.99
CA LYS A 15 -1.83 -7.41 -8.85
C LYS A 15 -2.95 -7.31 -9.87
N GLN A 16 -4.13 -6.86 -9.45
CA GLN A 16 -5.28 -6.77 -10.35
C GLN A 16 -5.15 -5.64 -11.36
N LYS A 17 -4.61 -4.51 -10.93
CA LYS A 17 -4.54 -3.34 -11.82
C LYS A 17 -3.29 -3.33 -12.69
N TYR A 18 -2.17 -3.77 -12.14
CA TYR A 18 -0.88 -3.67 -12.84
C TYR A 18 -0.19 -5.02 -13.08
N GLY A 19 -0.75 -6.10 -12.57
CA GLY A 19 -0.12 -7.41 -12.70
C GLY A 19 1.15 -7.58 -11.88
N ILE A 20 1.32 -6.77 -10.84
CA ILE A 20 2.53 -6.79 -10.02
C ILE A 20 2.27 -7.60 -8.74
N ASP A 21 3.13 -8.60 -8.49
CA ASP A 21 3.04 -9.43 -7.29
C ASP A 21 4.01 -8.90 -6.23
N LEU A 22 3.46 -8.39 -5.11
CA LEU A 22 4.24 -7.83 -4.02
C LEU A 22 4.46 -8.80 -2.86
N SER A 23 3.94 -10.03 -2.96
CA SER A 23 3.94 -10.95 -1.82
C SER A 23 5.31 -11.26 -1.26
N GLN A 24 6.34 -11.28 -2.10
CA GLN A 24 7.71 -11.59 -1.67
C GLN A 24 8.53 -10.36 -1.31
N LYS A 25 7.91 -9.17 -1.38
CA LYS A 25 8.63 -7.92 -1.14
C LYS A 25 8.01 -7.12 0.00
N LYS A 26 7.38 -7.83 0.94
CA LYS A 26 6.63 -7.20 2.02
C LYS A 26 7.45 -6.19 2.82
N THR A 27 8.65 -6.55 3.24
CA THR A 27 9.48 -5.67 4.06
C THR A 27 9.85 -4.38 3.32
N ILE A 28 10.26 -4.51 2.06
CA ILE A 28 10.65 -3.36 1.25
C ILE A 28 9.45 -2.47 0.98
N VAL A 29 8.33 -3.06 0.62
CA VAL A 29 7.10 -2.33 0.31
C VAL A 29 6.58 -1.60 1.53
N ASN A 30 6.55 -2.26 2.69
CA ASN A 30 6.08 -1.64 3.92
C ASN A 30 6.91 -0.39 4.27
N GLY A 31 8.23 -0.49 4.19
CA GLY A 31 9.09 0.64 4.48
C GLY A 31 8.86 1.82 3.56
N ARG A 32 8.77 1.54 2.26
CA ARG A 32 8.56 2.59 1.28
C ARG A 32 7.17 3.22 1.36
N LEU A 33 6.16 2.40 1.57
CA LEU A 33 4.79 2.91 1.70
C LEU A 33 4.62 3.75 2.95
N GLU A 34 5.20 3.32 4.07
CA GLU A 34 5.13 4.08 5.30
C GLU A 34 5.73 5.47 5.12
N ASN A 35 6.92 5.54 4.52
CA ASN A 35 7.57 6.81 4.26
C ASN A 35 6.76 7.68 3.29
N TYR A 36 6.22 7.07 2.25
CA TYR A 36 5.42 7.79 1.26
C TYR A 36 4.16 8.38 1.89
N ILE A 37 3.46 7.58 2.69
CA ILE A 37 2.23 8.01 3.34
C ILE A 37 2.49 9.19 4.28
N LYS A 38 3.57 9.12 5.06
CA LYS A 38 3.95 10.22 5.94
C LYS A 38 4.31 11.47 5.15
N LYS A 39 5.06 11.32 4.08
CA LYS A 39 5.51 12.44 3.27
C LYS A 39 4.34 13.16 2.60
N GLN A 40 3.31 12.42 2.18
CA GLN A 40 2.15 12.98 1.54
C GLN A 40 1.11 13.52 2.54
N GLY A 41 1.33 13.32 3.82
CA GLY A 41 0.45 13.86 4.85
C GLY A 41 -0.82 13.06 5.12
N TYR A 42 -0.88 11.82 4.68
CA TYR A 42 -2.03 10.97 4.97
C TYR A 42 -2.02 10.52 6.42
N THR A 43 -3.20 10.46 7.02
CA THR A 43 -3.35 10.08 8.41
C THR A 43 -3.05 8.61 8.64
N ASN A 44 -3.47 7.76 7.72
CA ASN A 44 -3.27 6.33 7.83
C ASN A 44 -3.31 5.67 6.45
N PHE A 45 -3.03 4.37 6.43
CA PHE A 45 -2.98 3.62 5.19
C PHE A 45 -4.33 3.57 4.48
N ASN A 46 -5.42 3.44 5.22
CA ASN A 46 -6.74 3.34 4.62
C ASN A 46 -7.14 4.62 3.89
N ALA A 47 -6.80 5.78 4.44
CA ALA A 47 -7.03 7.06 3.78
C ALA A 47 -6.27 7.13 2.45
N PHE A 48 -5.04 6.65 2.46
CA PHE A 48 -4.21 6.58 1.26
C PHE A 48 -4.85 5.66 0.21
N MET A 49 -5.26 4.45 0.61
CA MET A 49 -5.83 3.49 -0.32
C MET A 49 -7.16 3.96 -0.90
N ASP A 50 -7.97 4.65 -0.10
CA ASP A 50 -9.24 5.18 -0.60
C ASP A 50 -9.02 6.13 -1.78
N ILE A 51 -7.96 6.93 -1.72
CA ILE A 51 -7.64 7.84 -2.80
C ILE A 51 -7.08 7.08 -4.00
N VAL A 52 -6.20 6.13 -3.77
CA VAL A 52 -5.59 5.33 -4.83
C VAL A 52 -6.65 4.54 -5.61
N GLU A 53 -7.60 3.94 -4.90
CA GLU A 53 -8.63 3.13 -5.52
C GLU A 53 -9.66 3.95 -6.31
N GLN A 54 -9.74 5.24 -6.06
CA GLN A 54 -10.64 6.11 -6.81
C GLN A 54 -10.13 6.45 -8.20
N ASP A 55 -8.88 6.22 -8.46
CA ASP A 55 -8.35 6.36 -9.81
C ASP A 55 -8.66 5.09 -10.62
#